data_97754544ca1efa3adcfcbdda9e3cafc3
#
_entry.id   97754544ca1efa3adcfcbdda9e3cafc3
#
_cell.length_a   1.000
_cell.length_b   1.000
_cell.length_c   1.000
_cell.angle_alpha   90.00
_cell.angle_beta   90.00
_cell.angle_gamma   90.00
#
_symmetry.space_group_name_H-M   'P 1'
#
loop_
_entity.id
_entity.type
_entity.pdbx_description
1 polymer ?
#
loop_
_entity_poly.entity_id
_entity_poly.type
_entity_poly.pdbx_seq_one_letter_code
_entity_poly.pdbx_strand_id
1 'polypeptide(L)'
;MLTVMGLVLLGLSELSFGAYASLALLNHPNIASTALRRLLGGAFALLLATTLVALSLPAWRWGAQAAFLVAALLFLVAWARVEPSDDREWMSDVARTARATITETTITFHNVRNFDYHSPTEFDEAWDERTYRLDRLAGVDLFSSHWMGPAVAHVFVSFDFGVDGRIAISVEVRRERGETFSWLRGLFRHFELAFVVADERDVVRLRTNHRKRQPEQVYRYRLTGTPEMARHFLLAYARRINAAVERPEFYNTLTTNCTNTVWELAEMNPGRVPFSWKLMISGYAAEYLYDQGRLDSSVPFAELTRLGHVNARAQAADRAPDFSERVRAPE
;
A
#
# COMPACT_ATOMS: atom_id res chain seq x y z
N MET A 1 16.28 21.37 -38.63
CA MET A 1 17.12 21.96 -37.54
C MET A 1 16.22 22.05 -36.29
N LEU A 2 16.55 21.30 -35.22
CA LEU A 2 15.81 21.45 -33.98
C LEU A 2 16.04 22.87 -33.43
N THR A 3 14.98 23.53 -33.00
CA THR A 3 15.08 24.83 -32.29
C THR A 3 15.73 24.60 -30.91
N VAL A 4 16.27 25.65 -30.30
CA VAL A 4 16.82 25.60 -28.92
C VAL A 4 15.79 24.98 -27.96
N MET A 5 14.52 25.35 -28.09
CA MET A 5 13.43 24.79 -27.30
C MET A 5 13.28 23.26 -27.51
N GLY A 6 13.43 22.79 -28.74
CA GLY A 6 13.37 21.34 -29.04
C GLY A 6 14.51 20.56 -28.37
N LEU A 7 15.72 21.12 -28.33
CA LEU A 7 16.88 20.53 -27.65
C LEU A 7 16.68 20.50 -26.12
N VAL A 8 16.10 21.56 -25.55
CA VAL A 8 15.79 21.61 -24.12
C VAL A 8 14.75 20.57 -23.75
N LEU A 9 13.67 20.46 -24.51
CA LEU A 9 12.63 19.45 -24.27
C LEU A 9 13.18 18.01 -24.40
N LEU A 10 14.03 17.78 -25.41
CA LEU A 10 14.70 16.49 -25.57
C LEU A 10 15.58 16.18 -24.36
N GLY A 11 16.41 17.11 -23.93
CA GLY A 11 17.28 16.93 -22.75
C GLY A 11 16.51 16.68 -21.45
N LEU A 12 15.37 17.37 -21.24
CA LEU A 12 14.51 17.13 -20.08
C LEU A 12 13.87 15.74 -20.12
N SER A 13 13.42 15.28 -21.30
CA SER A 13 12.84 13.93 -21.44
C SER A 13 13.88 12.84 -21.20
N GLU A 14 15.09 13.00 -21.72
CA GLU A 14 16.21 12.08 -21.48
C GLU A 14 16.65 12.06 -20.03
N LEU A 15 16.74 13.25 -19.39
CA LEU A 15 17.06 13.35 -17.96
C LEU A 15 16.05 12.57 -17.12
N SER A 16 14.77 12.78 -17.36
CA SER A 16 13.69 12.12 -16.61
C SER A 16 13.71 10.60 -16.81
N PHE A 17 13.76 10.15 -18.07
CA PHE A 17 13.78 8.73 -18.39
C PHE A 17 15.09 8.05 -17.94
N GLY A 18 16.24 8.67 -18.22
CA GLY A 18 17.55 8.12 -17.88
C GLY A 18 17.78 8.04 -16.38
N ALA A 19 17.31 9.04 -15.60
CA ALA A 19 17.32 8.97 -14.14
C ALA A 19 16.44 7.82 -13.63
N TYR A 20 15.22 7.68 -14.17
CA TYR A 20 14.35 6.55 -13.83
C TYR A 20 15.01 5.19 -14.15
N ALA A 21 15.53 5.02 -15.36
CA ALA A 21 16.16 3.77 -15.79
C ALA A 21 17.40 3.41 -14.95
N SER A 22 18.24 4.41 -14.63
CA SER A 22 19.41 4.22 -13.76
C SER A 22 18.98 3.76 -12.36
N LEU A 23 17.99 4.41 -11.77
CA LEU A 23 17.47 4.03 -10.44
C LEU A 23 16.77 2.67 -10.47
N ALA A 24 16.04 2.36 -11.54
CA ALA A 24 15.39 1.07 -11.73
C ALA A 24 16.42 -0.07 -11.82
N LEU A 25 17.53 0.13 -12.55
CA LEU A 25 18.62 -0.84 -12.63
C LEU A 25 19.34 -1.02 -11.28
N LEU A 26 19.55 0.07 -10.53
CA LEU A 26 20.13 0.01 -9.18
C LEU A 26 19.25 -0.78 -8.18
N ASN A 27 17.95 -0.75 -8.40
CA ASN A 27 16.96 -1.41 -7.53
C ASN A 27 16.28 -2.62 -8.21
N HIS A 28 16.88 -3.20 -9.25
CA HIS A 28 16.27 -4.26 -10.04
C HIS A 28 16.01 -5.51 -9.18
N PRO A 29 14.75 -6.00 -9.10
CA PRO A 29 14.39 -7.11 -8.20
C PRO A 29 15.11 -8.42 -8.54
N ASN A 30 15.18 -8.76 -9.83
CA ASN A 30 15.68 -10.05 -10.30
C ASN A 30 17.23 -10.10 -10.47
N ILE A 31 17.95 -9.04 -10.13
CA ILE A 31 19.41 -9.03 -10.16
C ILE A 31 19.95 -9.20 -8.73
N ALA A 32 20.35 -10.40 -8.37
CA ALA A 32 20.86 -10.71 -7.02
C ALA A 32 22.16 -9.95 -6.69
N SER A 33 23.07 -9.81 -7.67
CA SER A 33 24.37 -9.17 -7.47
C SER A 33 24.25 -7.65 -7.32
N THR A 34 24.55 -7.12 -6.14
CA THR A 34 24.62 -5.67 -5.90
C THR A 34 25.69 -4.99 -6.76
N ALA A 35 26.82 -5.67 -7.02
CA ALA A 35 27.87 -5.15 -7.91
C ALA A 35 27.35 -4.97 -9.33
N LEU A 36 26.62 -5.97 -9.86
CA LEU A 36 26.03 -5.91 -11.19
C LEU A 36 24.97 -4.80 -11.29
N ARG A 37 24.09 -4.67 -10.29
CA ARG A 37 23.12 -3.55 -10.23
C ARG A 37 23.81 -2.19 -10.28
N ARG A 38 24.88 -2.00 -9.49
CA ARG A 38 25.66 -0.75 -9.49
C ARG A 38 26.35 -0.50 -10.82
N LEU A 39 26.90 -1.54 -11.44
CA LEU A 39 27.54 -1.44 -12.76
C LEU A 39 26.52 -1.01 -13.83
N LEU A 40 25.39 -1.70 -13.94
CA LEU A 40 24.36 -1.39 -14.94
C LEU A 40 23.74 -0.01 -14.72
N GLY A 41 23.34 0.31 -13.49
CA GLY A 41 22.77 1.63 -13.16
C GLY A 41 23.77 2.76 -13.35
N GLY A 42 25.04 2.56 -12.97
CA GLY A 42 26.12 3.53 -13.17
C GLY A 42 26.47 3.71 -14.65
N ALA A 43 26.51 2.62 -15.43
CA ALA A 43 26.74 2.70 -16.87
C ALA A 43 25.63 3.46 -17.60
N PHE A 44 24.36 3.24 -17.20
CA PHE A 44 23.23 3.96 -17.77
C PHE A 44 23.25 5.44 -17.37
N ALA A 45 23.60 5.78 -16.13
CA ALA A 45 23.78 7.14 -15.67
C ALA A 45 24.92 7.87 -16.41
N LEU A 46 26.04 7.18 -16.68
CA LEU A 46 27.15 7.71 -17.46
C LEU A 46 26.73 7.97 -18.91
N LEU A 47 26.01 7.03 -19.53
CA LEU A 47 25.45 7.19 -20.87
C LEU A 47 24.51 8.41 -20.92
N LEU A 48 23.61 8.56 -19.94
CA LEU A 48 22.75 9.75 -19.83
C LEU A 48 23.57 11.04 -19.77
N ALA A 49 24.57 11.10 -18.89
CA ALA A 49 25.40 12.30 -18.74
C ALA A 49 26.14 12.64 -20.03
N THR A 50 26.74 11.64 -20.72
CA THR A 50 27.41 11.85 -22.00
C THR A 50 26.47 12.29 -23.11
N THR A 51 25.24 11.75 -23.15
CA THR A 51 24.21 12.14 -24.12
C THR A 51 23.76 13.58 -23.92
N LEU A 52 23.53 14.00 -22.66
CA LEU A 52 23.16 15.39 -22.35
C LEU A 52 24.27 16.38 -22.73
N VAL A 53 25.54 16.04 -22.47
CA VAL A 53 26.70 16.88 -22.91
C VAL A 53 26.76 16.95 -24.43
N ALA A 54 26.52 15.82 -25.11
CA ALA A 54 26.57 15.76 -26.58
C ALA A 54 25.50 16.61 -27.26
N LEU A 55 24.39 16.99 -26.57
CA LEU A 55 23.41 17.94 -27.10
C LEU A 55 24.03 19.29 -27.50
N SER A 56 25.09 19.72 -26.81
CA SER A 56 25.85 20.97 -27.13
C SER A 56 26.91 20.77 -28.20
N LEU A 57 27.22 19.53 -28.61
CA LEU A 57 28.29 19.18 -29.54
C LEU A 57 27.71 18.70 -30.89
N PRO A 58 27.58 19.53 -31.94
CA PRO A 58 26.89 19.18 -33.18
C PRO A 58 27.41 17.90 -33.86
N ALA A 59 28.73 17.67 -33.81
CA ALA A 59 29.36 16.50 -34.42
C ALA A 59 28.99 15.16 -33.72
N TRP A 60 28.72 15.15 -32.43
CA TRP A 60 28.49 13.95 -31.62
C TRP A 60 27.01 13.76 -31.27
N ARG A 61 26.20 14.78 -31.43
CA ARG A 61 24.81 14.82 -31.00
C ARG A 61 24.02 13.61 -31.44
N TRP A 62 23.93 13.37 -32.72
CA TRP A 62 23.05 12.32 -33.25
C TRP A 62 23.55 10.91 -32.96
N GLY A 63 24.89 10.70 -32.90
CA GLY A 63 25.47 9.43 -32.49
C GLY A 63 25.18 9.10 -31.03
N ALA A 64 25.30 10.07 -30.12
CA ALA A 64 24.96 9.91 -28.73
C ALA A 64 23.46 9.65 -28.52
N GLN A 65 22.59 10.39 -29.24
CA GLN A 65 21.14 10.18 -29.17
C GLN A 65 20.74 8.77 -29.65
N ALA A 66 21.35 8.27 -30.73
CA ALA A 66 21.09 6.94 -31.22
C ALA A 66 21.53 5.87 -30.21
N ALA A 67 22.69 6.03 -29.58
CA ALA A 67 23.19 5.13 -28.53
C ALA A 67 22.26 5.11 -27.31
N PHE A 68 21.82 6.29 -26.86
CA PHE A 68 20.86 6.40 -25.75
C PHE A 68 19.53 5.73 -26.07
N LEU A 69 18.98 5.98 -27.27
CA LEU A 69 17.72 5.35 -27.72
C LEU A 69 17.81 3.82 -27.75
N VAL A 70 18.92 3.27 -28.28
CA VAL A 70 19.14 1.82 -28.26
C VAL A 70 19.19 1.29 -26.84
N ALA A 71 19.95 1.92 -25.94
CA ALA A 71 20.01 1.51 -24.54
C ALA A 71 18.64 1.64 -23.83
N ALA A 72 17.89 2.70 -24.13
CA ALA A 72 16.53 2.88 -23.62
C ALA A 72 15.59 1.77 -24.07
N LEU A 73 15.62 1.40 -25.35
CA LEU A 73 14.82 0.30 -25.89
C LEU A 73 15.20 -1.04 -25.26
N LEU A 74 16.49 -1.33 -25.12
CA LEU A 74 16.95 -2.54 -24.45
C LEU A 74 16.49 -2.58 -22.97
N PHE A 75 16.60 -1.46 -22.27
CA PHE A 75 16.08 -1.33 -20.91
C PHE A 75 14.57 -1.59 -20.87
N LEU A 76 13.79 -0.96 -21.74
CA LEU A 76 12.33 -1.14 -21.76
C LEU A 76 11.93 -2.59 -22.02
N VAL A 77 12.59 -3.26 -22.99
CA VAL A 77 12.34 -4.68 -23.27
C VAL A 77 12.69 -5.57 -22.07
N ALA A 78 13.82 -5.32 -21.42
CA ALA A 78 14.21 -6.06 -20.21
C ALA A 78 13.25 -5.79 -19.05
N TRP A 79 12.89 -4.52 -18.86
CA TRP A 79 11.98 -4.09 -17.80
C TRP A 79 10.55 -4.63 -17.96
N ALA A 80 10.08 -4.75 -19.21
CA ALA A 80 8.77 -5.33 -19.50
C ALA A 80 8.67 -6.82 -19.11
N ARG A 81 9.82 -7.52 -19.00
CA ARG A 81 9.89 -8.94 -18.59
C ARG A 81 9.97 -9.12 -17.08
N VAL A 82 10.04 -8.04 -16.30
CA VAL A 82 9.94 -8.10 -14.85
C VAL A 82 8.48 -8.27 -14.49
N GLU A 83 8.09 -9.49 -14.15
CA GLU A 83 6.73 -9.87 -13.80
C GLU A 83 6.61 -10.10 -12.28
N PRO A 84 5.47 -9.74 -11.67
CA PRO A 84 5.20 -10.07 -10.29
C PRO A 84 4.94 -11.58 -10.16
N SER A 85 5.24 -12.14 -9.00
CA SER A 85 5.08 -13.57 -8.71
C SER A 85 4.33 -13.79 -7.42
N ASP A 86 3.58 -14.89 -7.34
CA ASP A 86 2.99 -15.39 -6.09
C ASP A 86 3.86 -16.50 -5.46
N ASP A 87 4.82 -17.03 -6.19
CA ASP A 87 5.67 -18.16 -5.81
C ASP A 87 7.11 -17.70 -5.51
N ARG A 88 7.31 -17.17 -4.29
CA ARG A 88 8.61 -16.79 -3.73
C ARG A 88 8.67 -17.13 -2.24
N GLU A 89 9.85 -17.04 -1.65
CA GLU A 89 10.03 -17.25 -0.20
C GLU A 89 9.57 -16.01 0.59
N TRP A 90 8.27 -15.91 0.80
CA TRP A 90 7.67 -14.78 1.50
C TRP A 90 7.99 -14.75 3.00
N MET A 91 7.98 -13.55 3.58
CA MET A 91 7.91 -13.41 5.05
C MET A 91 6.60 -14.00 5.56
N SER A 92 6.63 -14.60 6.75
CA SER A 92 5.48 -15.30 7.34
C SER A 92 4.23 -14.43 7.42
N ASP A 93 4.38 -13.16 7.74
CA ASP A 93 3.27 -12.21 7.91
C ASP A 93 2.51 -11.89 6.61
N VAL A 94 3.07 -12.24 5.46
CA VAL A 94 2.48 -12.08 4.12
C VAL A 94 2.58 -13.34 3.26
N ALA A 95 2.87 -14.49 3.88
CA ALA A 95 3.14 -15.74 3.17
C ALA A 95 1.90 -16.28 2.45
N ARG A 96 0.73 -16.18 3.07
CA ARG A 96 -0.53 -16.66 2.50
C ARG A 96 -1.35 -15.51 1.95
N THR A 97 -1.77 -15.64 0.71
CA THR A 97 -2.72 -14.70 0.08
C THR A 97 -4.14 -15.00 0.53
N ALA A 98 -4.85 -13.97 0.95
CA ALA A 98 -6.26 -14.09 1.27
C ALA A 98 -7.09 -14.37 0.01
N ARG A 99 -8.22 -15.05 0.17
CA ARG A 99 -9.25 -15.28 -0.87
C ARG A 99 -10.62 -15.03 -0.28
N ALA A 100 -11.58 -14.68 -1.12
CA ALA A 100 -12.95 -14.49 -0.69
C ALA A 100 -13.91 -15.34 -1.55
N THR A 101 -14.77 -16.13 -0.90
CA THR A 101 -15.91 -16.79 -1.52
C THR A 101 -17.16 -15.99 -1.22
N ILE A 102 -17.87 -15.55 -2.26
CA ILE A 102 -19.06 -14.70 -2.14
C ILE A 102 -20.28 -15.50 -2.56
N THR A 103 -21.31 -15.48 -1.71
CA THR A 103 -22.65 -15.97 -2.03
C THR A 103 -23.67 -14.83 -2.00
N GLU A 104 -24.93 -15.10 -2.21
CA GLU A 104 -25.99 -14.08 -2.12
C GLU A 104 -26.11 -13.47 -0.70
N THR A 105 -25.86 -14.30 0.34
CA THR A 105 -26.12 -13.94 1.74
C THR A 105 -24.89 -13.91 2.62
N THR A 106 -23.78 -14.52 2.18
CA THR A 106 -22.56 -14.64 2.98
C THR A 106 -21.30 -14.27 2.20
N ILE A 107 -20.26 -13.95 2.95
CA ILE A 107 -18.90 -13.85 2.46
C ILE A 107 -17.99 -14.69 3.36
N THR A 108 -17.17 -15.56 2.77
CA THR A 108 -16.16 -16.34 3.47
C THR A 108 -14.77 -15.87 3.06
N PHE A 109 -13.97 -15.47 4.02
CA PHE A 109 -12.56 -15.15 3.82
C PHE A 109 -11.71 -16.37 4.22
N HIS A 110 -10.82 -16.78 3.32
CA HIS A 110 -9.83 -17.83 3.52
C HIS A 110 -8.47 -17.20 3.77
N ASN A 111 -7.62 -17.88 4.55
CA ASN A 111 -6.32 -17.39 4.98
C ASN A 111 -6.43 -16.03 5.73
N VAL A 112 -7.38 -15.94 6.64
CA VAL A 112 -7.48 -14.81 7.58
C VAL A 112 -6.34 -14.90 8.57
N ARG A 113 -5.47 -13.88 8.61
CA ARG A 113 -4.35 -13.86 9.55
C ARG A 113 -4.84 -13.55 10.98
N ASN A 114 -4.43 -14.39 11.92
CA ASN A 114 -4.79 -14.27 13.32
C ASN A 114 -3.59 -14.59 14.22
N PHE A 115 -2.48 -13.88 13.96
CA PHE A 115 -1.23 -14.10 14.68
C PHE A 115 -1.29 -13.56 16.11
N ASP A 116 -0.70 -14.30 17.05
CA ASP A 116 -0.49 -13.81 18.42
C ASP A 116 0.95 -13.27 18.57
N TYR A 117 1.09 -11.96 18.52
CA TYR A 117 2.38 -11.30 18.56
C TYR A 117 2.92 -11.20 20.00
N HIS A 118 4.20 -11.54 20.16
CA HIS A 118 5.02 -11.34 21.37
C HIS A 118 5.99 -10.17 21.17
N SER A 119 6.43 -9.97 19.94
CA SER A 119 7.20 -8.81 19.46
C SER A 119 6.87 -8.52 18.01
N PRO A 120 7.41 -7.47 17.36
CA PRO A 120 7.18 -7.24 15.93
C PRO A 120 7.66 -8.36 15.02
N THR A 121 8.54 -9.23 15.50
CA THR A 121 9.19 -10.31 14.72
C THR A 121 8.99 -11.70 15.32
N GLU A 122 8.38 -11.79 16.51
CA GLU A 122 8.07 -13.05 17.18
C GLU A 122 6.56 -13.17 17.39
N PHE A 123 5.97 -14.20 16.87
CA PHE A 123 4.53 -14.44 16.90
C PHE A 123 4.21 -15.91 16.71
N ASP A 124 3.07 -16.33 17.23
CA ASP A 124 2.48 -17.63 16.93
C ASP A 124 1.60 -17.47 15.68
N GLU A 125 1.96 -18.22 14.63
CA GLU A 125 1.23 -18.16 13.36
C GLU A 125 -0.12 -18.89 13.48
N ALA A 126 -1.21 -18.20 13.12
CA ALA A 126 -2.52 -18.78 12.96
C ALA A 126 -3.22 -18.19 11.73
N TRP A 127 -3.84 -19.07 10.95
CA TRP A 127 -4.58 -18.71 9.74
C TRP A 127 -5.95 -19.34 9.81
N ASP A 128 -6.98 -18.50 9.80
CA ASP A 128 -8.37 -18.89 9.95
C ASP A 128 -9.12 -18.88 8.62
N GLU A 129 -10.29 -19.52 8.64
CA GLU A 129 -11.35 -19.29 7.69
C GLU A 129 -12.53 -18.67 8.42
N ARG A 130 -13.07 -17.56 7.92
CA ARG A 130 -14.18 -16.86 8.59
C ARG A 130 -15.29 -16.51 7.62
N THR A 131 -16.51 -16.86 8.01
CA THR A 131 -17.72 -16.58 7.25
C THR A 131 -18.57 -15.53 7.97
N TYR A 132 -19.00 -14.54 7.23
CA TYR A 132 -19.85 -13.46 7.72
C TYR A 132 -21.14 -13.36 6.91
N ARG A 133 -22.23 -13.03 7.56
CA ARG A 133 -23.51 -12.74 6.92
C ARG A 133 -23.50 -11.31 6.40
N LEU A 134 -23.83 -11.11 5.11
CA LEU A 134 -23.83 -9.79 4.49
C LEU A 134 -24.91 -8.85 5.04
N ASP A 135 -26.01 -9.38 5.55
CA ASP A 135 -27.08 -8.62 6.20
C ASP A 135 -26.74 -8.17 7.64
N ARG A 136 -25.63 -8.67 8.20
CA ARG A 136 -25.11 -8.26 9.51
C ARG A 136 -24.06 -7.16 9.44
N LEU A 137 -23.68 -6.75 8.23
CA LEU A 137 -22.68 -5.69 8.06
C LEU A 137 -23.26 -4.34 8.55
N ALA A 138 -22.76 -3.88 9.68
CA ALA A 138 -23.23 -2.69 10.38
C ALA A 138 -22.45 -1.41 10.01
N GLY A 139 -21.25 -1.55 9.43
CA GLY A 139 -20.46 -0.39 9.04
C GLY A 139 -18.99 -0.70 8.79
N VAL A 140 -18.21 0.35 8.53
CA VAL A 140 -16.78 0.28 8.25
C VAL A 140 -16.05 1.28 9.11
N ASP A 141 -14.93 0.86 9.68
CA ASP A 141 -13.97 1.71 10.36
C ASP A 141 -12.72 1.89 9.49
N LEU A 142 -12.26 3.11 9.39
CA LEU A 142 -10.92 3.43 8.88
C LEU A 142 -9.95 3.45 10.05
N PHE A 143 -8.83 2.73 9.91
CA PHE A 143 -7.70 2.84 10.82
C PHE A 143 -6.56 3.57 10.13
N SER A 144 -5.94 4.51 10.86
CA SER A 144 -4.76 5.26 10.41
C SER A 144 -3.67 5.11 11.46
N SER A 145 -2.57 4.47 11.08
CA SER A 145 -1.42 4.21 11.95
C SER A 145 -0.23 5.07 11.54
N HIS A 146 0.12 6.04 12.36
CA HIS A 146 1.17 7.02 12.10
C HIS A 146 2.47 6.61 12.80
N TRP A 147 3.60 6.59 12.07
CA TRP A 147 4.91 6.20 12.64
C TRP A 147 6.03 7.20 12.40
N MET A 148 5.83 8.18 11.52
CA MET A 148 6.84 9.18 11.17
C MET A 148 6.19 10.58 11.06
N GLY A 149 5.62 11.03 12.19
CA GLY A 149 4.88 12.28 12.26
C GLY A 149 3.51 12.24 11.58
N PRO A 150 2.83 13.39 11.44
CA PRO A 150 1.43 13.44 11.00
C PRO A 150 1.25 13.11 9.51
N ALA A 151 2.28 13.27 8.68
CA ALA A 151 2.19 13.14 7.23
C ALA A 151 2.24 11.69 6.74
N VAL A 152 2.82 10.77 7.51
CA VAL A 152 3.05 9.39 7.08
C VAL A 152 2.25 8.42 7.93
N ALA A 153 1.30 7.75 7.31
CA ALA A 153 0.47 6.75 7.96
C ALA A 153 0.27 5.53 7.08
N HIS A 154 0.05 4.39 7.71
CA HIS A 154 -0.53 3.24 7.08
C HIS A 154 -2.04 3.26 7.29
N VAL A 155 -2.79 3.08 6.22
CA VAL A 155 -4.25 3.14 6.25
C VAL A 155 -4.80 1.76 5.91
N PHE A 156 -5.77 1.30 6.70
CA PHE A 156 -6.51 0.06 6.45
C PHE A 156 -7.95 0.19 6.95
N VAL A 157 -8.80 -0.73 6.54
CA VAL A 157 -10.21 -0.71 6.91
C VAL A 157 -10.57 -1.93 7.73
N SER A 158 -11.61 -1.79 8.57
CA SER A 158 -12.23 -2.91 9.29
C SER A 158 -13.73 -2.89 9.07
N PHE A 159 -14.27 -4.04 8.69
CA PHE A 159 -15.70 -4.25 8.47
C PHE A 159 -16.32 -4.83 9.72
N ASP A 160 -17.38 -4.18 10.21
CA ASP A 160 -18.06 -4.49 11.46
C ASP A 160 -19.36 -5.24 11.19
N PHE A 161 -19.42 -6.51 11.56
CA PHE A 161 -20.59 -7.37 11.44
C PHE A 161 -21.36 -7.54 12.77
N GLY A 162 -21.19 -6.60 13.68
CA GLY A 162 -21.85 -6.61 14.98
C GLY A 162 -21.42 -7.82 15.82
N VAL A 163 -22.39 -8.64 16.20
CA VAL A 163 -22.17 -9.84 17.03
C VAL A 163 -21.36 -10.93 16.31
N ASP A 164 -21.34 -10.92 14.98
CA ASP A 164 -20.59 -11.90 14.19
C ASP A 164 -19.08 -11.52 14.13
N GLY A 165 -18.69 -10.41 14.74
CA GLY A 165 -17.30 -9.98 14.86
C GLY A 165 -16.88 -8.96 13.80
N ARG A 166 -15.56 -8.80 13.64
CA ARG A 166 -14.96 -7.81 12.75
C ARG A 166 -13.84 -8.42 11.94
N ILE A 167 -13.60 -7.83 10.78
CA ILE A 167 -12.53 -8.27 9.89
C ILE A 167 -11.80 -7.06 9.33
N ALA A 168 -10.49 -7.00 9.54
CA ALA A 168 -9.65 -5.95 8.99
C ALA A 168 -9.08 -6.38 7.64
N ILE A 169 -9.00 -5.44 6.69
CA ILE A 169 -8.35 -5.64 5.39
C ILE A 169 -7.30 -4.55 5.21
N SER A 170 -6.06 -4.98 5.09
CA SER A 170 -4.89 -4.13 4.93
C SER A 170 -4.21 -4.41 3.59
N VAL A 171 -3.82 -3.34 2.90
CA VAL A 171 -3.00 -3.43 1.69
C VAL A 171 -1.54 -3.29 2.11
N GLU A 172 -0.78 -4.35 1.92
CA GLU A 172 0.59 -4.47 2.43
C GLU A 172 1.60 -4.65 1.29
N VAL A 173 2.84 -4.37 1.62
CA VAL A 173 3.99 -4.73 0.81
C VAL A 173 4.31 -6.19 1.04
N ARG A 174 4.31 -7.03 0.00
CA ARG A 174 4.72 -8.42 0.10
C ARG A 174 6.23 -8.52 -0.04
N ARG A 175 6.88 -8.91 1.05
CA ARG A 175 8.34 -8.97 1.17
C ARG A 175 8.80 -10.41 1.17
N GLU A 176 9.92 -10.66 0.50
CA GLU A 176 10.63 -11.92 0.61
C GLU A 176 11.37 -12.03 1.95
N ARG A 177 11.72 -13.24 2.36
CA ARG A 177 12.49 -13.48 3.60
C ARG A 177 13.81 -12.70 3.56
N GLY A 178 14.06 -11.96 4.65
CA GLY A 178 15.26 -11.12 4.79
C GLY A 178 15.15 -9.73 4.15
N GLU A 179 14.05 -9.42 3.48
CA GLU A 179 13.82 -8.08 2.94
C GLU A 179 13.30 -7.11 3.99
N THR A 180 13.74 -5.87 3.87
CA THR A 180 13.22 -4.74 4.62
C THR A 180 12.48 -3.79 3.69
N PHE A 181 11.39 -3.20 4.17
CA PHE A 181 10.67 -2.18 3.42
C PHE A 181 11.59 -1.02 3.06
N SER A 182 11.51 -0.59 1.83
CA SER A 182 12.16 0.61 1.33
C SER A 182 11.18 1.37 0.46
N TRP A 183 10.87 2.60 0.86
CA TRP A 183 10.07 3.53 0.08
C TRP A 183 10.57 3.68 -1.37
N LEU A 184 11.90 3.80 -1.53
CA LEU A 184 12.53 3.94 -2.84
C LEU A 184 12.38 2.69 -3.70
N ARG A 185 12.61 1.50 -3.13
CA ARG A 185 12.45 0.22 -3.85
C ARG A 185 11.03 -0.01 -4.32
N GLY A 186 10.05 0.42 -3.52
CA GLY A 186 8.63 0.35 -3.88
C GLY A 186 8.25 1.14 -5.14
N LEU A 187 9.12 2.02 -5.67
CA LEU A 187 8.91 2.68 -6.96
C LEU A 187 9.31 1.83 -8.17
N PHE A 188 10.08 0.74 -7.96
CA PHE A 188 10.78 0.02 -9.03
C PHE A 188 10.44 -1.48 -9.09
N ARG A 189 9.16 -1.85 -9.02
CA ARG A 189 8.69 -3.25 -9.15
C ARG A 189 9.44 -4.23 -8.23
N HIS A 190 9.84 -3.76 -7.03
CA HIS A 190 10.66 -4.55 -6.13
C HIS A 190 9.82 -5.42 -5.20
N PHE A 191 8.62 -4.98 -4.89
CA PHE A 191 7.71 -5.68 -3.99
C PHE A 191 6.40 -5.99 -4.69
N GLU A 192 5.82 -7.12 -4.39
CA GLU A 192 4.46 -7.44 -4.79
C GLU A 192 3.43 -6.82 -3.84
N LEU A 193 2.23 -6.65 -4.36
CA LEU A 193 1.07 -6.19 -3.60
C LEU A 193 0.46 -7.38 -2.84
N ALA A 194 0.18 -7.20 -1.55
CA ALA A 194 -0.57 -8.17 -0.76
C ALA A 194 -1.81 -7.55 -0.12
N PHE A 195 -2.91 -8.29 -0.14
CA PHE A 195 -4.07 -8.01 0.69
C PHE A 195 -4.02 -8.94 1.91
N VAL A 196 -3.82 -8.36 3.08
CA VAL A 196 -3.88 -9.08 4.35
C VAL A 196 -5.27 -8.90 4.93
N VAL A 197 -6.03 -9.99 4.95
CA VAL A 197 -7.28 -10.07 5.70
C VAL A 197 -6.94 -10.63 7.07
N ALA A 198 -7.28 -9.92 8.13
CA ALA A 198 -6.81 -10.25 9.47
C ALA A 198 -7.84 -9.97 10.57
N ASP A 199 -7.65 -10.63 11.71
CA ASP A 199 -8.30 -10.24 12.95
C ASP A 199 -7.81 -8.84 13.39
N GLU A 200 -8.67 -8.03 13.98
CA GLU A 200 -8.25 -6.73 14.51
C GLU A 200 -7.21 -6.88 15.63
N ARG A 201 -7.33 -7.92 16.44
CA ARG A 201 -6.35 -8.25 17.48
C ARG A 201 -4.97 -8.52 16.89
N ASP A 202 -4.88 -9.09 15.68
CA ASP A 202 -3.62 -9.23 14.96
C ASP A 202 -3.11 -7.86 14.51
N VAL A 203 -3.84 -7.22 13.59
CA VAL A 203 -3.33 -6.06 12.83
C VAL A 203 -3.27 -4.77 13.64
N VAL A 204 -4.21 -4.53 14.55
CA VAL A 204 -4.23 -3.34 15.41
C VAL A 204 -3.23 -3.50 16.55
N ARG A 205 -3.28 -4.63 17.27
CA ARG A 205 -2.43 -4.90 18.44
C ARG A 205 -0.94 -4.91 18.08
N LEU A 206 -0.57 -5.45 16.91
CA LEU A 206 0.81 -5.37 16.42
C LEU A 206 1.32 -3.92 16.44
N ARG A 207 0.49 -2.98 15.99
CA ARG A 207 0.85 -1.56 15.85
C ARG A 207 0.83 -0.83 17.19
N THR A 208 -0.18 -1.04 17.99
CA THR A 208 -0.39 -0.32 19.26
C THR A 208 0.47 -0.85 20.42
N ASN A 209 0.75 -2.17 20.45
CA ASN A 209 1.35 -2.83 21.61
C ASN A 209 2.79 -3.29 21.38
N HIS A 210 3.15 -3.69 20.15
CA HIS A 210 4.42 -4.37 19.89
C HIS A 210 5.45 -3.53 19.15
N ARG A 211 5.09 -2.57 18.30
CA ARG A 211 6.04 -1.69 17.58
C ARG A 211 6.57 -0.56 18.46
N LYS A 212 7.29 -0.93 19.54
CA LYS A 212 7.75 0.01 20.58
C LYS A 212 8.95 0.88 20.19
N ARG A 213 9.80 0.43 19.25
CA ARG A 213 10.98 1.20 18.80
C ARG A 213 10.62 2.42 17.96
N GLN A 214 9.53 2.33 17.23
CA GLN A 214 8.89 3.42 16.51
C GLN A 214 7.40 3.32 16.86
N PRO A 215 6.99 3.91 18.02
CA PRO A 215 5.62 3.77 18.49
C PRO A 215 4.67 4.38 17.47
N GLU A 216 3.83 3.52 16.92
CA GLU A 216 2.78 3.97 16.03
C GLU A 216 1.63 4.57 16.83
N GLN A 217 1.09 5.68 16.35
CA GLN A 217 -0.12 6.30 16.89
C GLN A 217 -1.29 5.86 16.02
N VAL A 218 -2.16 5.06 16.56
CA VAL A 218 -3.26 4.45 15.81
C VAL A 218 -4.57 5.14 16.13
N TYR A 219 -5.25 5.57 15.08
CA TYR A 219 -6.54 6.24 15.16
C TYR A 219 -7.60 5.43 14.41
N ARG A 220 -8.80 5.34 14.97
CA ARG A 220 -9.97 4.71 14.37
C ARG A 220 -11.02 5.75 14.07
N TYR A 221 -11.57 5.73 12.87
CA TYR A 221 -12.64 6.61 12.43
C TYR A 221 -13.78 5.78 11.85
N ARG A 222 -14.99 5.90 12.39
CA ARG A 222 -16.18 5.30 11.80
C ARG A 222 -16.55 6.05 10.54
N LEU A 223 -16.61 5.34 9.40
CA LEU A 223 -17.09 5.92 8.15
C LEU A 223 -18.60 6.12 8.19
N THR A 224 -19.05 7.29 7.70
CA THR A 224 -20.48 7.56 7.48
C THR A 224 -20.93 6.89 6.18
N GLY A 225 -22.13 6.34 6.17
CA GLY A 225 -22.71 5.70 5.00
C GLY A 225 -23.82 4.73 5.38
N THR A 226 -24.51 4.22 4.37
CA THR A 226 -25.55 3.21 4.56
C THR A 226 -24.95 1.79 4.61
N PRO A 227 -25.67 0.81 5.18
CA PRO A 227 -25.24 -0.59 5.12
C PRO A 227 -25.00 -1.08 3.69
N GLU A 228 -25.76 -0.60 2.71
CA GLU A 228 -25.59 -0.93 1.30
C GLU A 228 -24.25 -0.39 0.75
N MET A 229 -23.87 0.82 1.13
CA MET A 229 -22.55 1.38 0.76
C MET A 229 -21.42 0.55 1.38
N ALA A 230 -21.56 0.18 2.65
CA ALA A 230 -20.58 -0.70 3.32
C ALA A 230 -20.48 -2.06 2.63
N ARG A 231 -21.63 -2.65 2.22
CA ARG A 231 -21.68 -3.91 1.48
C ARG A 231 -21.02 -3.80 0.11
N HIS A 232 -21.29 -2.76 -0.65
CA HIS A 232 -20.63 -2.53 -1.93
C HIS A 232 -19.11 -2.42 -1.77
N PHE A 233 -18.66 -1.69 -0.76
CA PHE A 233 -17.25 -1.52 -0.46
C PHE A 233 -16.57 -2.84 -0.08
N LEU A 234 -17.20 -3.64 0.79
CA LEU A 234 -16.74 -4.99 1.14
C LEU A 234 -16.62 -5.89 -0.09
N LEU A 235 -17.65 -5.90 -0.95
CA LEU A 235 -17.66 -6.73 -2.15
C LEU A 235 -16.62 -6.25 -3.19
N ALA A 236 -16.35 -4.94 -3.26
CA ALA A 236 -15.26 -4.40 -4.08
C ALA A 236 -13.90 -4.90 -3.58
N TYR A 237 -13.65 -4.85 -2.27
CA TYR A 237 -12.45 -5.46 -1.66
C TYR A 237 -12.33 -6.95 -1.96
N ALA A 238 -13.40 -7.72 -1.76
CA ALA A 238 -13.38 -9.16 -1.99
C ALA A 238 -13.04 -9.52 -3.44
N ARG A 239 -13.62 -8.81 -4.41
CA ARG A 239 -13.30 -8.97 -5.84
C ARG A 239 -11.85 -8.58 -6.13
N ARG A 240 -11.38 -7.49 -5.54
CA ARG A 240 -10.00 -7.00 -5.72
C ARG A 240 -8.96 -7.96 -5.14
N ILE A 241 -9.25 -8.55 -3.97
CA ILE A 241 -8.45 -9.61 -3.34
C ILE A 241 -8.35 -10.81 -4.30
N ASN A 242 -9.47 -11.30 -4.80
CA ASN A 242 -9.48 -12.44 -5.72
C ASN A 242 -8.73 -12.14 -7.02
N ALA A 243 -8.92 -10.95 -7.58
CA ALA A 243 -8.21 -10.53 -8.79
C ALA A 243 -6.68 -10.46 -8.58
N ALA A 244 -6.21 -10.02 -7.41
CA ALA A 244 -4.79 -9.97 -7.09
C ALA A 244 -4.17 -11.37 -6.91
N VAL A 245 -4.97 -12.37 -6.52
CA VAL A 245 -4.53 -13.77 -6.47
C VAL A 245 -4.44 -14.39 -7.86
N GLU A 246 -5.42 -14.08 -8.73
CA GLU A 246 -5.43 -14.58 -10.11
C GLU A 246 -4.34 -13.92 -10.98
N ARG A 247 -4.06 -12.65 -10.71
CA ARG A 247 -3.07 -11.84 -11.42
C ARG A 247 -2.26 -11.04 -10.40
N PRO A 248 -1.12 -11.58 -9.92
CA PRO A 248 -0.23 -10.87 -9.04
C PRO A 248 0.15 -9.50 -9.61
N GLU A 249 0.35 -8.52 -8.75
CA GLU A 249 0.68 -7.14 -9.12
C GLU A 249 1.82 -6.62 -8.26
N PHE A 250 2.55 -5.63 -8.78
CA PHE A 250 3.54 -4.94 -7.98
C PHE A 250 2.90 -3.89 -7.08
N TYR A 251 3.34 -3.83 -5.84
CA TYR A 251 3.17 -2.65 -5.00
C TYR A 251 3.94 -1.47 -5.62
N ASN A 252 3.34 -0.31 -5.58
CA ASN A 252 4.04 0.92 -5.97
C ASN A 252 3.76 2.02 -4.94
N THR A 253 4.83 2.60 -4.41
CA THR A 253 4.77 3.62 -3.35
C THR A 253 3.91 4.84 -3.72
N LEU A 254 3.80 5.19 -5.02
CA LEU A 254 3.02 6.34 -5.47
C LEU A 254 1.65 5.99 -6.02
N THR A 255 1.51 4.85 -6.72
CA THR A 255 0.32 4.56 -7.51
C THR A 255 -0.52 3.40 -6.97
N THR A 256 0.09 2.43 -6.29
CA THR A 256 -0.59 1.21 -5.82
C THR A 256 -0.15 0.89 -4.39
N ASN A 257 -0.65 1.69 -3.46
CA ASN A 257 -0.34 1.62 -2.03
C ASN A 257 -1.62 1.53 -1.19
N CYS A 258 -1.47 1.46 0.13
CA CYS A 258 -2.60 1.32 1.05
C CYS A 258 -3.66 2.42 0.89
N THR A 259 -3.26 3.69 0.70
CA THR A 259 -4.20 4.81 0.60
C THR A 259 -4.88 4.86 -0.77
N ASN A 260 -4.11 4.71 -1.85
CA ASN A 260 -4.65 4.77 -3.21
C ASN A 260 -5.62 3.62 -3.46
N THR A 261 -5.30 2.41 -2.99
CA THR A 261 -6.20 1.25 -3.13
C THR A 261 -7.50 1.43 -2.33
N VAL A 262 -7.42 1.94 -1.09
CA VAL A 262 -8.63 2.26 -0.31
C VAL A 262 -9.49 3.27 -1.03
N TRP A 263 -8.89 4.34 -1.57
CA TRP A 263 -9.59 5.37 -2.31
C TRP A 263 -10.21 4.82 -3.61
N GLU A 264 -9.45 4.07 -4.41
CA GLU A 264 -9.93 3.46 -5.66
C GLU A 264 -11.16 2.58 -5.42
N LEU A 265 -11.12 1.74 -4.37
CA LEU A 265 -12.25 0.89 -4.02
C LEU A 265 -13.44 1.69 -3.48
N ALA A 266 -13.19 2.80 -2.78
CA ALA A 266 -14.25 3.70 -2.32
C ALA A 266 -14.93 4.45 -3.47
N GLU A 267 -14.19 4.77 -4.56
CA GLU A 267 -14.71 5.39 -5.78
C GLU A 267 -15.74 4.51 -6.51
N MET A 268 -15.69 3.18 -6.31
CA MET A 268 -16.67 2.24 -6.87
C MET A 268 -18.05 2.36 -6.20
N ASN A 269 -18.17 3.13 -5.11
CA ASN A 269 -19.42 3.38 -4.41
C ASN A 269 -20.14 4.64 -4.93
N PRO A 270 -21.48 4.70 -4.83
CA PRO A 270 -22.22 5.92 -5.08
C PRO A 270 -21.74 7.08 -4.18
N GLY A 271 -21.52 8.24 -4.78
CA GLY A 271 -21.02 9.42 -4.05
C GLY A 271 -19.50 9.50 -4.06
N ARG A 272 -18.93 9.58 -5.24
CA ARG A 272 -17.49 9.68 -5.51
C ARG A 272 -16.77 10.67 -4.59
N VAL A 273 -15.57 10.25 -4.16
CA VAL A 273 -14.65 11.09 -3.40
C VAL A 273 -13.59 11.58 -4.38
N PRO A 274 -13.56 12.87 -4.79
CA PRO A 274 -12.64 13.35 -5.81
C PRO A 274 -11.19 13.13 -5.39
N PHE A 275 -10.29 12.99 -6.37
CA PHE A 275 -8.86 12.87 -6.08
C PHE A 275 -8.33 14.14 -5.40
N SER A 276 -7.48 13.96 -4.39
CA SER A 276 -6.82 15.06 -3.67
C SER A 276 -5.36 14.70 -3.39
N TRP A 277 -4.50 15.71 -3.34
CA TRP A 277 -3.10 15.53 -2.91
C TRP A 277 -2.99 14.94 -1.49
N LYS A 278 -4.00 15.16 -0.61
CA LYS A 278 -4.10 14.57 0.72
C LYS A 278 -4.09 13.04 0.69
N LEU A 279 -4.56 12.42 -0.41
CA LEU A 279 -4.50 10.97 -0.60
C LEU A 279 -3.10 10.48 -0.95
N MET A 280 -2.28 11.32 -1.57
CA MET A 280 -0.87 10.98 -1.84
C MET A 280 0.00 11.03 -0.58
N ILE A 281 -0.44 11.76 0.43
CA ILE A 281 0.22 11.87 1.73
C ILE A 281 -0.69 11.19 2.75
N SER A 282 -0.48 9.90 2.95
CA SER A 282 -1.38 8.97 3.66
C SER A 282 -1.86 9.44 5.04
N GLY A 283 -1.05 10.23 5.76
CA GLY A 283 -1.41 10.78 7.05
C GLY A 283 -2.58 11.75 7.03
N TYR A 284 -2.90 12.35 5.89
CA TYR A 284 -4.03 13.28 5.73
C TYR A 284 -5.29 12.62 5.17
N ALA A 285 -5.29 11.31 4.96
CA ALA A 285 -6.42 10.60 4.39
C ALA A 285 -7.70 10.72 5.24
N ALA A 286 -7.58 10.60 6.57
CA ALA A 286 -8.73 10.75 7.48
C ALA A 286 -9.28 12.18 7.48
N GLU A 287 -8.42 13.21 7.51
CA GLU A 287 -8.82 14.61 7.41
C GLU A 287 -9.53 14.88 6.09
N TYR A 288 -9.02 14.34 5.00
CA TYR A 288 -9.67 14.47 3.70
C TYR A 288 -11.06 13.83 3.66
N LEU A 289 -11.22 12.64 4.24
CA LEU A 289 -12.54 12.00 4.36
C LEU A 289 -13.50 12.82 5.21
N TYR A 290 -13.01 13.48 6.26
CA TYR A 290 -13.80 14.42 7.06
C TYR A 290 -14.27 15.62 6.22
N ASP A 291 -13.35 16.25 5.45
CA ASP A 291 -13.67 17.36 4.55
C ASP A 291 -14.74 16.98 3.50
N GLN A 292 -14.79 15.69 3.13
CA GLN A 292 -15.76 15.13 2.18
C GLN A 292 -17.06 14.65 2.85
N GLY A 293 -17.25 14.87 4.14
CA GLY A 293 -18.43 14.43 4.89
C GLY A 293 -18.54 12.90 5.04
N ARG A 294 -17.41 12.20 4.95
CA ARG A 294 -17.34 10.74 5.12
C ARG A 294 -17.02 10.29 6.54
N LEU A 295 -16.84 11.24 7.44
CA LEU A 295 -16.76 11.04 8.88
C LEU A 295 -17.83 11.89 9.55
N ASP A 296 -18.06 11.66 10.85
CA ASP A 296 -19.01 12.45 11.63
C ASP A 296 -18.59 13.92 11.67
N SER A 297 -19.30 14.77 10.97
CA SER A 297 -19.06 16.21 10.92
C SER A 297 -19.81 16.99 12.03
N SER A 298 -20.50 16.31 12.94
CA SER A 298 -21.16 16.95 14.09
C SER A 298 -20.16 17.43 15.15
N VAL A 299 -18.92 16.90 15.10
CA VAL A 299 -17.82 17.32 15.97
C VAL A 299 -16.59 17.74 15.13
N PRO A 300 -15.75 18.66 15.64
CA PRO A 300 -14.52 19.06 14.93
C PRO A 300 -13.57 17.88 14.70
N PHE A 301 -12.84 17.88 13.58
CA PHE A 301 -11.90 16.81 13.24
C PHE A 301 -10.85 16.54 14.34
N ALA A 302 -10.36 17.59 15.01
CA ALA A 302 -9.41 17.44 16.13
C ALA A 302 -10.01 16.61 17.28
N GLU A 303 -11.31 16.77 17.55
CA GLU A 303 -12.01 15.99 18.57
C GLU A 303 -12.23 14.54 18.12
N LEU A 304 -12.61 14.32 16.84
CA LEU A 304 -12.65 12.96 16.27
C LEU A 304 -11.31 12.25 16.38
N THR A 305 -10.21 12.97 16.13
CA THR A 305 -8.86 12.43 16.26
C THR A 305 -8.55 12.06 17.70
N ARG A 306 -8.88 12.93 18.66
CA ARG A 306 -8.70 12.64 20.08
C ARG A 306 -9.50 11.41 20.54
N LEU A 307 -10.76 11.34 20.19
CA LEU A 307 -11.64 10.21 20.52
C LEU A 307 -11.24 8.93 19.76
N GLY A 308 -10.74 9.10 18.54
CA GLY A 308 -10.28 8.01 17.67
C GLY A 308 -8.94 7.40 18.07
N HIS A 309 -8.16 8.03 18.95
CA HIS A 309 -6.87 7.50 19.38
C HIS A 309 -7.05 6.24 20.23
N VAL A 310 -6.55 5.08 19.74
CA VAL A 310 -6.90 3.78 20.34
C VAL A 310 -5.79 3.14 21.14
N ASN A 311 -4.58 3.71 21.18
CA ASN A 311 -3.41 3.05 21.76
C ASN A 311 -3.61 2.64 23.22
N ALA A 312 -4.08 3.54 24.08
CA ALA A 312 -4.27 3.24 25.52
C ALA A 312 -5.28 2.10 25.72
N ARG A 313 -6.42 2.16 25.01
CA ARG A 313 -7.47 1.13 25.05
C ARG A 313 -6.99 -0.21 24.53
N ALA A 314 -6.26 -0.22 23.41
CA ALA A 314 -5.68 -1.43 22.83
C ALA A 314 -4.62 -2.06 23.76
N GLN A 315 -3.78 -1.25 24.40
CA GLN A 315 -2.78 -1.72 25.36
C GLN A 315 -3.44 -2.31 26.62
N ALA A 316 -4.50 -1.67 27.12
CA ALA A 316 -5.26 -2.18 28.25
C ALA A 316 -6.02 -3.48 27.90
N ALA A 317 -6.42 -3.64 26.65
CA ALA A 317 -7.15 -4.82 26.17
C ALA A 317 -6.23 -5.96 25.73
N ASP A 318 -4.94 -5.80 25.67
CA ASP A 318 -3.89 -6.66 25.05
C ASP A 318 -4.31 -8.09 24.66
N ARG A 319 -4.61 -8.93 25.64
CA ARG A 319 -5.04 -10.34 25.45
C ARG A 319 -6.52 -10.58 25.70
N ALA A 320 -7.32 -9.51 25.79
CA ALA A 320 -8.75 -9.66 26.02
C ALA A 320 -9.45 -10.31 24.82
N PRO A 321 -10.34 -11.29 25.03
CA PRO A 321 -11.08 -11.92 23.94
C PRO A 321 -12.03 -10.93 23.23
N ASP A 322 -12.44 -9.88 23.93
CA ASP A 322 -13.29 -8.78 23.45
C ASP A 322 -12.45 -7.53 23.06
N PHE A 323 -11.23 -7.76 22.53
CA PHE A 323 -10.29 -6.70 22.13
C PHE A 323 -10.95 -5.64 21.23
N SER A 324 -11.65 -6.08 20.21
CA SER A 324 -12.27 -5.20 19.21
C SER A 324 -13.37 -4.30 19.81
N GLU A 325 -14.11 -4.77 20.80
CA GLU A 325 -15.10 -4.01 21.56
C GLU A 325 -14.40 -2.97 22.45
N ARG A 326 -13.38 -3.38 23.18
CA ARG A 326 -12.63 -2.50 24.09
C ARG A 326 -11.91 -1.36 23.36
N VAL A 327 -11.38 -1.63 22.18
CA VAL A 327 -10.76 -0.59 21.32
C VAL A 327 -11.77 0.49 20.91
N ARG A 328 -13.07 0.16 20.90
CA ARG A 328 -14.19 1.07 20.55
C ARG A 328 -14.89 1.70 21.75
N ALA A 329 -14.61 1.21 22.96
CA ALA A 329 -15.24 1.76 24.16
C ALA A 329 -14.96 3.26 24.28
N PRO A 330 -15.93 4.08 24.70
CA PRO A 330 -15.68 5.47 25.06
C PRO A 330 -14.67 5.54 26.22
N GLU A 331 -13.89 6.62 26.26
CA GLU A 331 -13.00 6.92 27.41
C GLU A 331 -13.79 7.28 28.66
#